data_ba0a1adf05cce6bf176b42188106f6de
#
_entry.id   ba0a1adf05cce6bf176b42188106f6de
#
_cell.length_a   1.000
_cell.length_b   1.000
_cell.length_c   1.000
_cell.angle_alpha   90.00
_cell.angle_beta   90.00
_cell.angle_gamma   90.00
#
_symmetry.space_group_name_H-M   'P 1'
#
loop_
_entity.id
_entity.type
_entity.pdbx_description
1 polymer ?
#
loop_
_entity_poly.entity_id
_entity_poly.type
_entity_poly.pdbx_seq_one_letter_code
_entity_poly.pdbx_strand_id
1 'polypeptide(L)'
;MNFSSQFDKSLQEKSPLLRGFERLLDPMDNGALESLAAKSSAVTRRHFGKTMRLFAPLYLSNECINSCTYCGFSRENAIQRVTLELDQVEAEARHLTAEGFRNILLVAGEHPKFVSGPYLRMCIERLRPQIPSLSIEVAPMETIDYLPLVAAGAEGLVVYQETYHRESYAIAHVNGPKKDFDWRLDCPERGHEAGFRRIGIGALFGLWDWRFEAIALAAHLEYLQKICWKSQLTVSLPRLRPAAGEYEP
;
A
#
# COMPACT_ATOMS: atom_id res chain seq x y z
N MET A 1 -16.27 19.45 3.83
CA MET A 1 -14.78 19.52 3.82
C MET A 1 -14.32 18.24 3.17
N ASN A 2 -13.44 18.33 2.17
CA ASN A 2 -12.86 17.12 1.58
C ASN A 2 -11.84 16.50 2.56
N PHE A 3 -11.53 15.22 2.37
CA PHE A 3 -10.62 14.49 3.26
C PHE A 3 -9.25 15.16 3.36
N SER A 4 -8.68 15.61 2.26
CA SER A 4 -7.36 16.27 2.23
C SER A 4 -7.28 17.44 3.21
N SER A 5 -8.30 18.29 3.29
CA SER A 5 -8.32 19.40 4.24
C SER A 5 -8.46 18.95 5.70
N GLN A 6 -9.13 17.82 5.96
CA GLN A 6 -9.22 17.23 7.30
C GLN A 6 -7.88 16.59 7.70
N PHE A 7 -7.21 15.95 6.78
CA PHE A 7 -5.88 15.37 6.98
C PHE A 7 -4.85 16.45 7.33
N ASP A 8 -4.76 17.51 6.51
CA ASP A 8 -3.84 18.62 6.76
C ASP A 8 -4.12 19.28 8.12
N LYS A 9 -5.41 19.44 8.49
CA LYS A 9 -5.80 19.92 9.81
C LYS A 9 -5.35 18.97 10.93
N SER A 10 -5.47 17.67 10.77
CA SER A 10 -5.05 16.68 11.77
C SER A 10 -3.55 16.68 12.04
N LEU A 11 -2.75 17.03 11.05
CA LEU A 11 -1.30 17.22 11.23
C LEU A 11 -0.96 18.50 11.99
N GLN A 12 -1.74 19.57 11.82
CA GLN A 12 -1.56 20.83 12.53
C GLN A 12 -2.09 20.75 13.97
N GLU A 13 -3.27 20.15 14.13
CA GLU A 13 -3.99 20.03 15.42
C GLU A 13 -3.94 18.59 15.94
N LYS A 14 -2.71 18.07 16.17
CA LYS A 14 -2.49 16.66 16.56
C LYS A 14 -3.36 16.25 17.77
N SER A 15 -3.98 15.09 17.66
CA SER A 15 -4.70 14.44 18.77
C SER A 15 -3.76 14.12 19.95
N PRO A 16 -4.28 13.88 21.15
CA PRO A 16 -3.46 13.40 22.27
C PRO A 16 -2.71 12.09 21.94
N LEU A 17 -3.33 11.19 21.17
CA LEU A 17 -2.72 9.93 20.75
C LEU A 17 -1.55 10.19 19.78
N LEU A 18 -1.75 11.06 18.80
CA LEU A 18 -0.73 11.40 17.82
C LEU A 18 0.46 12.12 18.47
N ARG A 19 0.21 13.06 19.42
CA ARG A 19 1.27 13.67 20.23
C ARG A 19 2.01 12.65 21.11
N GLY A 20 1.29 11.65 21.62
CA GLY A 20 1.90 10.53 22.35
C GLY A 20 2.83 9.72 21.49
N PHE A 21 2.40 9.40 20.25
CA PHE A 21 3.22 8.68 19.29
C PHE A 21 4.44 9.48 18.85
N GLU A 22 4.29 10.77 18.54
CA GLU A 22 5.38 11.66 18.18
C GLU A 22 6.54 11.63 19.19
N ARG A 23 6.25 11.65 20.49
CA ARG A 23 7.27 11.54 21.55
C ARG A 23 8.01 10.20 21.56
N LEU A 24 7.41 9.13 21.04
CA LEU A 24 8.09 7.83 20.89
C LEU A 24 9.11 7.83 19.74
N LEU A 25 9.04 8.81 18.84
CA LEU A 25 9.97 8.96 17.73
C LEU A 25 11.19 9.85 18.07
N ASP A 26 11.20 10.47 19.26
CA ASP A 26 12.35 11.26 19.71
C ASP A 26 13.58 10.37 19.89
N PRO A 27 14.79 10.91 19.73
CA PRO A 27 16.01 10.18 19.99
C PRO A 27 16.02 9.61 21.41
N MET A 28 16.35 8.34 21.54
CA MET A 28 16.41 7.64 22.83
C MET A 28 17.68 6.79 22.92
N ASP A 29 18.13 6.51 24.15
CA ASP A 29 19.23 5.59 24.37
C ASP A 29 18.83 4.12 24.14
N ASN A 30 19.80 3.23 24.08
CA ASN A 30 19.58 1.81 23.82
C ASN A 30 18.68 1.15 24.88
N GLY A 31 18.77 1.57 26.16
CA GLY A 31 17.96 1.02 27.24
C GLY A 31 16.48 1.40 27.09
N ALA A 32 16.21 2.65 26.72
CA ALA A 32 14.86 3.13 26.41
C ALA A 32 14.29 2.43 25.19
N LEU A 33 15.11 2.23 24.14
CA LEU A 33 14.72 1.52 22.92
C LEU A 33 14.35 0.06 23.21
N GLU A 34 15.16 -0.66 23.98
CA GLU A 34 14.86 -2.04 24.40
C GLU A 34 13.58 -2.13 25.23
N SER A 35 13.37 -1.17 26.14
CA SER A 35 12.12 -1.09 26.91
C SER A 35 10.90 -0.86 26.01
N LEU A 36 11.01 0.00 25.01
CA LEU A 36 9.95 0.25 24.03
C LEU A 36 9.68 -0.99 23.19
N ALA A 37 10.72 -1.67 22.72
CA ALA A 37 10.64 -2.92 21.96
C ALA A 37 9.94 -4.03 22.77
N ALA A 38 10.28 -4.20 24.05
CA ALA A 38 9.65 -5.16 24.93
C ALA A 38 8.13 -4.86 25.13
N LYS A 39 7.78 -3.60 25.32
CA LYS A 39 6.38 -3.15 25.42
C LYS A 39 5.61 -3.42 24.12
N SER A 40 6.21 -3.07 22.97
CA SER A 40 5.62 -3.32 21.65
C SER A 40 5.38 -4.82 21.41
N SER A 41 6.36 -5.66 21.75
CA SER A 41 6.24 -7.12 21.67
C SER A 41 5.10 -7.65 22.55
N ALA A 42 4.98 -7.15 23.78
CA ALA A 42 3.91 -7.55 24.70
C ALA A 42 2.51 -7.17 24.15
N VAL A 43 2.36 -5.96 23.61
CA VAL A 43 1.11 -5.50 22.97
C VAL A 43 0.78 -6.36 21.75
N THR A 44 1.77 -6.61 20.88
CA THR A 44 1.59 -7.46 19.70
C THR A 44 1.12 -8.86 20.08
N ARG A 45 1.77 -9.50 21.06
CA ARG A 45 1.38 -10.83 21.54
C ARG A 45 -0.01 -10.86 22.17
N ARG A 46 -0.41 -9.79 22.86
CA ARG A 46 -1.74 -9.67 23.48
C ARG A 46 -2.84 -9.60 22.41
N HIS A 47 -2.62 -8.88 21.31
CA HIS A 47 -3.65 -8.63 20.29
C HIS A 47 -3.65 -9.66 19.16
N PHE A 48 -2.48 -10.20 18.81
CA PHE A 48 -2.31 -11.09 17.64
C PHE A 48 -1.82 -12.50 18.01
N GLY A 49 -1.50 -12.75 19.29
CA GLY A 49 -0.99 -14.05 19.74
C GLY A 49 0.42 -14.33 19.18
N LYS A 50 0.65 -15.59 18.79
CA LYS A 50 1.90 -16.07 18.21
C LYS A 50 1.78 -16.37 16.71
N THR A 51 0.70 -15.97 16.08
CA THR A 51 0.47 -16.22 14.66
C THR A 51 0.97 -15.07 13.81
N MET A 52 1.52 -15.40 12.66
CA MET A 52 1.96 -14.44 11.64
C MET A 52 1.33 -14.82 10.30
N ARG A 53 0.75 -13.85 9.62
CA ARG A 53 0.26 -14.03 8.26
C ARG A 53 1.38 -13.68 7.29
N LEU A 54 1.84 -14.67 6.54
CA LEU A 54 2.77 -14.46 5.45
C LEU A 54 2.00 -14.25 4.15
N PHE A 55 2.49 -13.37 3.30
CA PHE A 55 1.98 -13.19 1.94
C PHE A 55 3.15 -13.09 0.97
N ALA A 56 2.90 -13.42 -0.29
CA ALA A 56 3.85 -13.23 -1.38
C ALA A 56 3.27 -12.28 -2.43
N PRO A 57 4.07 -11.36 -2.99
CA PRO A 57 3.67 -10.59 -4.16
C PRO A 57 3.73 -11.48 -5.42
N LEU A 58 2.74 -11.32 -6.29
CA LEU A 58 2.73 -11.82 -7.64
C LEU A 58 2.60 -10.62 -8.60
N TYR A 59 3.66 -10.36 -9.34
CA TYR A 59 3.72 -9.22 -10.26
C TYR A 59 3.01 -9.58 -11.57
N LEU A 60 1.84 -8.98 -11.80
CA LEU A 60 1.04 -9.20 -12.99
C LEU A 60 1.61 -8.46 -14.20
N SER A 61 2.13 -7.24 -13.96
CA SER A 61 2.65 -6.39 -15.02
C SER A 61 3.59 -5.33 -14.48
N ASN A 62 4.67 -5.04 -15.23
CA ASN A 62 5.54 -3.88 -15.00
C ASN A 62 5.28 -2.73 -16.00
N GLU A 63 4.22 -2.83 -16.80
CA GLU A 63 3.75 -1.75 -17.66
C GLU A 63 3.23 -0.60 -16.80
N CYS A 64 3.74 0.62 -17.03
CA CYS A 64 3.36 1.80 -16.27
C CYS A 64 3.38 3.05 -17.14
N ILE A 65 2.40 3.94 -16.94
CA ILE A 65 2.32 5.24 -17.62
C ILE A 65 2.83 6.40 -16.76
N ASN A 66 3.21 6.12 -15.50
CA ASN A 66 3.73 7.14 -14.59
C ASN A 66 5.25 7.28 -14.71
N SER A 67 5.72 8.51 -14.55
CA SER A 67 7.14 8.84 -14.42
C SER A 67 7.45 9.14 -12.95
N CYS A 68 7.76 8.08 -12.19
CA CYS A 68 8.15 8.20 -10.78
C CYS A 68 9.66 8.05 -10.67
N THR A 69 10.36 9.02 -10.09
CA THR A 69 11.83 9.08 -10.08
C THR A 69 12.49 7.86 -9.44
N TYR A 70 11.87 7.27 -8.41
CA TYR A 70 12.40 6.18 -7.59
C TYR A 70 11.97 4.78 -8.04
N CYS A 71 11.03 4.67 -8.98
CA CYS A 71 10.35 3.40 -9.26
C CYS A 71 10.99 2.69 -10.45
N GLY A 72 11.37 1.41 -10.28
CA GLY A 72 11.90 0.59 -11.36
C GLY A 72 10.93 0.40 -12.54
N PHE A 73 9.60 0.55 -12.32
CA PHE A 73 8.58 0.49 -13.37
C PHE A 73 8.30 1.85 -14.02
N SER A 74 9.03 2.90 -13.63
CA SER A 74 8.85 4.23 -14.24
C SER A 74 8.84 4.14 -15.75
N ARG A 75 7.94 4.92 -16.39
CA ARG A 75 7.76 4.94 -17.83
C ARG A 75 9.07 5.19 -18.58
N GLU A 76 9.93 6.04 -18.01
CA GLU A 76 11.18 6.47 -18.64
C GLU A 76 12.28 5.39 -18.61
N ASN A 77 12.14 4.35 -17.78
CA ASN A 77 13.16 3.32 -17.65
C ASN A 77 13.15 2.38 -18.87
N ALA A 78 14.32 2.17 -19.45
CA ALA A 78 14.54 1.23 -20.54
C ALA A 78 14.62 -0.21 -20.00
N ILE A 79 13.51 -0.77 -19.60
CA ILE A 79 13.37 -2.15 -19.08
C ILE A 79 12.50 -2.99 -20.01
N GLN A 80 12.69 -4.31 -19.95
CA GLN A 80 11.75 -5.22 -20.60
C GLN A 80 10.37 -5.10 -19.95
N ARG A 81 9.35 -4.78 -20.75
CA ARG A 81 7.96 -4.70 -20.30
C ARG A 81 7.28 -6.05 -20.48
N VAL A 82 6.59 -6.48 -19.42
CA VAL A 82 5.92 -7.77 -19.37
C VAL A 82 4.55 -7.59 -18.71
N THR A 83 3.54 -8.19 -19.32
CA THR A 83 2.23 -8.42 -18.70
C THR A 83 1.94 -9.91 -18.81
N LEU A 84 1.67 -10.56 -17.71
CA LEU A 84 1.42 -12.00 -17.67
C LEU A 84 0.06 -12.34 -18.30
N GLU A 85 0.04 -13.38 -19.14
CA GLU A 85 -1.19 -14.02 -19.57
C GLU A 85 -1.81 -14.85 -18.43
N LEU A 86 -3.11 -15.11 -18.47
CA LEU A 86 -3.82 -15.78 -17.38
C LEU A 86 -3.22 -17.15 -16.99
N ASP A 87 -2.73 -17.90 -17.95
CA ASP A 87 -2.11 -19.19 -17.68
C ASP A 87 -0.75 -19.03 -16.98
N GLN A 88 -0.02 -17.97 -17.29
CA GLN A 88 1.22 -17.60 -16.59
C GLN A 88 0.91 -17.16 -15.15
N VAL A 89 -0.11 -16.32 -14.95
CA VAL A 89 -0.59 -15.90 -13.61
C VAL A 89 -0.93 -17.13 -12.74
N GLU A 90 -1.62 -18.12 -13.32
CA GLU A 90 -1.95 -19.35 -12.61
C GLU A 90 -0.71 -20.21 -12.32
N ALA A 91 0.24 -20.27 -13.24
CA ALA A 91 1.49 -21.02 -13.03
C ALA A 91 2.34 -20.41 -11.90
N GLU A 92 2.49 -19.09 -11.88
CA GLU A 92 3.18 -18.37 -10.80
C GLU A 92 2.47 -18.57 -9.45
N ALA A 93 1.15 -18.47 -9.43
CA ALA A 93 0.37 -18.68 -8.20
C ALA A 93 0.51 -20.12 -7.68
N ARG A 94 0.57 -21.14 -8.54
CA ARG A 94 0.84 -22.53 -8.16
C ARG A 94 2.23 -22.69 -7.55
N HIS A 95 3.24 -22.03 -8.11
CA HIS A 95 4.58 -22.03 -7.54
C HIS A 95 4.57 -21.46 -6.12
N LEU A 96 4.02 -20.27 -5.93
CA LEU A 96 3.90 -19.64 -4.60
C LEU A 96 3.11 -20.51 -3.61
N THR A 97 2.07 -21.19 -4.09
CA THR A 97 1.27 -22.09 -3.24
C THR A 97 2.05 -23.34 -2.84
N ALA A 98 2.91 -23.86 -3.73
CA ALA A 98 3.81 -24.98 -3.43
C ALA A 98 4.85 -24.60 -2.36
N GLU A 99 5.31 -23.33 -2.36
CA GLU A 99 6.16 -22.76 -1.30
C GLU A 99 5.41 -22.53 0.04
N GLY A 100 4.11 -22.76 0.09
CA GLY A 100 3.28 -22.67 1.29
C GLY A 100 2.50 -21.38 1.46
N PHE A 101 2.61 -20.42 0.55
CA PHE A 101 1.85 -19.16 0.64
C PHE A 101 0.35 -19.39 0.40
N ARG A 102 -0.48 -18.79 1.25
CA ARG A 102 -1.95 -18.84 1.18
C ARG A 102 -2.57 -17.45 1.00
N ASN A 103 -1.77 -16.41 1.14
CA ASN A 103 -2.14 -15.02 0.89
C ASN A 103 -1.26 -14.51 -0.25
N ILE A 104 -1.87 -14.06 -1.33
CA ILE A 104 -1.14 -13.51 -2.48
C ILE A 104 -1.58 -12.06 -2.70
N LEU A 105 -0.58 -11.20 -2.90
CA LEU A 105 -0.75 -9.80 -3.27
C LEU A 105 -0.48 -9.67 -4.77
N LEU A 106 -1.51 -9.38 -5.56
CA LEU A 106 -1.40 -9.12 -6.99
C LEU A 106 -0.90 -7.69 -7.19
N VAL A 107 0.28 -7.54 -7.77
CA VAL A 107 0.95 -6.25 -7.94
C VAL A 107 1.05 -5.89 -9.41
N ALA A 108 0.75 -4.65 -9.76
CA ALA A 108 0.96 -4.17 -11.12
C ALA A 108 1.32 -2.69 -11.18
N GLY A 109 2.03 -2.30 -12.22
CA GLY A 109 2.13 -0.91 -12.61
C GLY A 109 0.78 -0.34 -13.08
N GLU A 110 0.72 0.94 -13.27
CA GLU A 110 -0.50 1.63 -13.73
C GLU A 110 -0.49 1.76 -15.26
N HIS A 111 -1.32 0.96 -15.94
CA HIS A 111 -1.47 1.07 -17.38
C HIS A 111 -2.90 0.66 -17.81
N PRO A 112 -3.73 1.59 -18.32
CA PRO A 112 -5.16 1.34 -18.56
C PRO A 112 -5.43 0.24 -19.61
N LYS A 113 -4.51 0.01 -20.55
CA LYS A 113 -4.64 -1.02 -21.56
C LYS A 113 -4.21 -2.40 -21.06
N PHE A 114 -3.07 -2.49 -20.36
CA PHE A 114 -2.48 -3.76 -19.97
C PHE A 114 -2.96 -4.23 -18.59
N VAL A 115 -3.29 -3.29 -17.70
CA VAL A 115 -3.79 -3.55 -16.34
C VAL A 115 -5.19 -2.98 -16.19
N SER A 116 -6.11 -3.46 -17.04
CA SER A 116 -7.50 -3.02 -17.01
C SER A 116 -8.30 -3.71 -15.90
N GLY A 117 -9.42 -3.10 -15.49
CA GLY A 117 -10.35 -3.72 -14.53
C GLY A 117 -10.81 -5.13 -14.94
N PRO A 118 -11.22 -5.37 -16.21
CA PRO A 118 -11.53 -6.73 -16.70
C PRO A 118 -10.35 -7.70 -16.57
N TYR A 119 -9.12 -7.30 -16.89
CA TYR A 119 -7.94 -8.15 -16.74
C TYR A 119 -7.72 -8.53 -15.26
N LEU A 120 -7.74 -7.56 -14.35
CA LEU A 120 -7.61 -7.81 -12.91
C LEU A 120 -8.70 -8.74 -12.40
N ARG A 121 -9.94 -8.54 -12.83
CA ARG A 121 -11.05 -9.40 -12.48
C ARG A 121 -10.81 -10.84 -12.92
N MET A 122 -10.40 -11.06 -14.17
CA MET A 122 -10.10 -12.39 -14.70
C MET A 122 -8.96 -13.08 -13.91
N CYS A 123 -7.92 -12.35 -13.53
CA CYS A 123 -6.85 -12.88 -12.69
C CYS A 123 -7.39 -13.33 -11.32
N ILE A 124 -8.23 -12.52 -10.67
CA ILE A 124 -8.83 -12.84 -9.37
C ILE A 124 -9.74 -14.07 -9.48
N GLU A 125 -10.64 -14.09 -10.48
CA GLU A 125 -11.56 -15.22 -10.73
C GLU A 125 -10.79 -16.53 -10.97
N ARG A 126 -9.69 -16.47 -11.73
CA ARG A 126 -8.82 -17.64 -12.02
C ARG A 126 -8.14 -18.17 -10.77
N LEU A 127 -7.70 -17.30 -9.88
CA LEU A 127 -6.92 -17.68 -8.70
C LEU A 127 -7.80 -18.02 -7.49
N ARG A 128 -8.99 -17.45 -7.38
CA ARG A 128 -9.87 -17.57 -6.19
C ARG A 128 -10.13 -18.99 -5.75
N PRO A 129 -10.32 -20.00 -6.65
CA PRO A 129 -10.55 -21.40 -6.24
C PRO A 129 -9.36 -22.03 -5.51
N GLN A 130 -8.14 -21.54 -5.74
CA GLN A 130 -6.88 -22.12 -5.24
C GLN A 130 -6.28 -21.31 -4.10
N ILE A 131 -6.54 -19.98 -4.09
CA ILE A 131 -5.92 -19.04 -3.15
C ILE A 131 -6.99 -18.52 -2.18
N PRO A 132 -6.90 -18.86 -0.89
CA PRO A 132 -7.90 -18.45 0.11
C PRO A 132 -7.99 -16.94 0.29
N SER A 133 -6.90 -16.20 0.08
CA SER A 133 -6.82 -14.77 0.34
C SER A 133 -6.05 -14.04 -0.75
N LEU A 134 -6.76 -13.23 -1.52
CA LEU A 134 -6.24 -12.39 -2.57
C LEU A 134 -6.34 -10.91 -2.17
N SER A 135 -5.25 -10.19 -2.34
CA SER A 135 -5.19 -8.73 -2.22
C SER A 135 -4.62 -8.14 -3.51
N ILE A 136 -4.91 -6.88 -3.76
CA ILE A 136 -4.40 -6.14 -4.92
C ILE A 136 -3.59 -4.92 -4.46
N GLU A 137 -2.50 -4.64 -5.17
CA GLU A 137 -1.70 -3.42 -5.08
C GLU A 137 -1.54 -2.86 -6.49
N VAL A 138 -2.50 -2.04 -6.86
CA VAL A 138 -2.66 -1.48 -8.21
C VAL A 138 -2.95 0.01 -8.13
N ALA A 139 -3.06 0.67 -9.27
CA ALA A 139 -3.45 2.08 -9.33
C ALA A 139 -4.79 2.34 -8.61
N PRO A 140 -4.94 3.50 -7.94
CA PRO A 140 -6.22 3.93 -7.39
C PRO A 140 -7.33 3.95 -8.44
N MET A 141 -8.53 3.49 -8.04
CA MET A 141 -9.71 3.45 -8.89
C MET A 141 -10.89 4.15 -8.21
N GLU A 142 -11.94 4.39 -8.97
CA GLU A 142 -13.24 4.77 -8.41
C GLU A 142 -13.87 3.61 -7.64
N THR A 143 -14.74 3.92 -6.68
CA THR A 143 -15.48 2.91 -5.92
C THR A 143 -16.20 1.92 -6.84
N ILE A 144 -16.84 2.42 -7.91
CA ILE A 144 -17.59 1.59 -8.86
C ILE A 144 -16.69 0.59 -9.61
N ASP A 145 -15.45 0.95 -9.89
CA ASP A 145 -14.49 0.10 -10.60
C ASP A 145 -13.90 -0.99 -9.69
N TYR A 146 -13.86 -0.76 -8.38
CA TYR A 146 -13.46 -1.77 -7.40
C TYR A 146 -14.54 -2.84 -7.15
N LEU A 147 -15.83 -2.52 -7.29
CA LEU A 147 -16.93 -3.46 -7.00
C LEU A 147 -16.81 -4.80 -7.73
N PRO A 148 -16.50 -4.85 -9.06
CA PRO A 148 -16.31 -6.12 -9.77
C PRO A 148 -15.13 -6.95 -9.24
N LEU A 149 -14.07 -6.30 -8.73
CA LEU A 149 -12.90 -6.99 -8.20
C LEU A 149 -13.20 -7.62 -6.83
N VAL A 150 -13.95 -6.90 -5.99
CA VAL A 150 -14.43 -7.42 -4.70
C VAL A 150 -15.39 -8.59 -4.93
N ALA A 151 -16.33 -8.44 -5.87
CA ALA A 151 -17.27 -9.51 -6.23
C ALA A 151 -16.55 -10.76 -6.77
N ALA A 152 -15.45 -10.61 -7.50
CA ALA A 152 -14.61 -11.70 -7.99
C ALA A 152 -13.83 -12.40 -6.86
N GLY A 153 -13.69 -11.78 -5.69
CA GLY A 153 -13.06 -12.36 -4.51
C GLY A 153 -11.79 -11.70 -4.02
N ALA A 154 -11.47 -10.49 -4.47
CA ALA A 154 -10.41 -9.68 -3.87
C ALA A 154 -10.83 -9.23 -2.47
N GLU A 155 -10.02 -9.55 -1.46
CA GLU A 155 -10.33 -9.25 -0.06
C GLU A 155 -9.57 -8.04 0.47
N GLY A 156 -8.43 -7.72 -0.11
CA GLY A 156 -7.55 -6.63 0.33
C GLY A 156 -7.16 -5.68 -0.77
N LEU A 157 -7.09 -4.40 -0.42
CA LEU A 157 -6.52 -3.34 -1.23
C LEU A 157 -5.32 -2.74 -0.50
N VAL A 158 -4.19 -2.63 -1.18
CA VAL A 158 -2.98 -1.97 -0.66
C VAL A 158 -2.69 -0.75 -1.52
N VAL A 159 -2.59 0.41 -0.88
CA VAL A 159 -2.23 1.66 -1.54
C VAL A 159 -1.30 2.47 -0.63
N TYR A 160 -0.03 2.56 -1.01
CA TYR A 160 0.91 3.42 -0.30
C TYR A 160 0.78 4.85 -0.81
N GLN A 161 0.73 5.82 0.11
CA GLN A 161 0.79 7.23 -0.25
C GLN A 161 2.17 7.61 -0.82
N GLU A 162 3.16 6.76 -0.58
CA GLU A 162 4.58 6.94 -0.88
C GLU A 162 5.22 7.97 0.05
N THR A 163 4.91 9.24 -0.09
CA THR A 163 5.25 10.30 0.87
C THR A 163 4.04 11.17 1.16
N TYR A 164 3.88 11.58 2.39
CA TYR A 164 2.84 12.52 2.83
C TYR A 164 3.29 13.98 2.70
N HIS A 165 4.58 14.21 2.41
CA HIS A 165 5.10 15.54 2.16
C HIS A 165 4.79 15.97 0.72
N ARG A 166 3.87 16.92 0.55
CA ARG A 166 3.30 17.31 -0.75
C ARG A 166 4.34 17.77 -1.77
N GLU A 167 5.35 18.53 -1.32
CA GLU A 167 6.42 19.02 -2.21
C GLU A 167 7.28 17.85 -2.71
N SER A 168 7.72 16.95 -1.80
CA SER A 168 8.47 15.75 -2.18
C SER A 168 7.65 14.82 -3.06
N TYR A 169 6.32 14.72 -2.79
CA TYR A 169 5.41 13.96 -3.65
C TYR A 169 5.40 14.49 -5.09
N ALA A 170 5.27 15.80 -5.26
CA ALA A 170 5.26 16.43 -6.57
C ALA A 170 6.60 16.27 -7.32
N ILE A 171 7.73 16.30 -6.60
CA ILE A 171 9.06 16.07 -7.15
C ILE A 171 9.23 14.60 -7.59
N ALA A 172 8.75 13.65 -6.76
CA ALA A 172 8.91 12.23 -7.00
C ALA A 172 7.98 11.69 -8.12
N HIS A 173 6.81 12.30 -8.32
CA HIS A 173 5.80 11.88 -9.30
C HIS A 173 5.67 12.92 -10.42
N VAL A 174 6.61 12.87 -11.35
CA VAL A 174 6.81 13.90 -12.39
C VAL A 174 5.66 13.94 -13.39
N ASN A 175 5.16 12.78 -13.81
CA ASN A 175 4.13 12.68 -14.85
C ASN A 175 3.24 11.44 -14.65
N GLY A 176 2.03 11.49 -15.25
CA GLY A 176 1.05 10.43 -15.17
C GLY A 176 0.01 10.63 -14.06
N PRO A 177 -1.00 9.74 -13.97
CA PRO A 177 -2.10 9.84 -13.00
C PRO A 177 -1.65 9.82 -11.54
N LYS A 178 -0.56 9.11 -11.22
CA LYS A 178 0.00 9.04 -9.86
C LYS A 178 0.42 10.40 -9.31
N LYS A 179 0.52 11.41 -10.16
CA LYS A 179 0.81 12.80 -9.77
C LYS A 179 -0.29 13.41 -8.86
N ASP A 180 -1.51 12.90 -8.91
CA ASP A 180 -2.61 13.37 -8.09
C ASP A 180 -2.48 12.85 -6.66
N PHE A 181 -1.97 13.71 -5.78
CA PHE A 181 -1.75 13.43 -4.37
C PHE A 181 -3.04 13.09 -3.64
N ASP A 182 -4.06 13.91 -3.83
CA ASP A 182 -5.32 13.81 -3.06
C ASP A 182 -6.15 12.61 -3.53
N TRP A 183 -6.19 12.35 -4.83
CA TRP A 183 -6.79 11.16 -5.41
C TRP A 183 -6.21 9.86 -4.83
N ARG A 184 -4.91 9.85 -4.58
CA ARG A 184 -4.24 8.69 -3.98
C ARG A 184 -4.48 8.61 -2.47
N LEU A 185 -4.51 9.75 -1.79
CA LEU A 185 -4.69 9.84 -0.35
C LEU A 185 -6.05 9.30 0.10
N ASP A 186 -7.13 9.57 -0.64
CA ASP A 186 -8.51 9.11 -0.33
C ASP A 186 -8.86 7.74 -0.93
N CYS A 187 -7.94 7.10 -1.67
CA CYS A 187 -8.18 5.77 -2.22
C CYS A 187 -8.59 4.69 -1.19
N PRO A 188 -8.04 4.65 0.04
CA PRO A 188 -8.47 3.72 1.08
C PRO A 188 -9.97 3.79 1.39
N GLU A 189 -10.58 4.99 1.39
CA GLU A 189 -12.02 5.16 1.61
C GLU A 189 -12.83 4.55 0.47
N ARG A 190 -12.45 4.83 -0.79
CA ARG A 190 -13.12 4.23 -1.95
C ARG A 190 -13.04 2.71 -1.93
N GLY A 191 -11.89 2.16 -1.52
CA GLY A 191 -11.74 0.72 -1.33
C GLY A 191 -12.65 0.17 -0.23
N HIS A 192 -12.75 0.87 0.90
CA HIS A 192 -13.67 0.51 1.98
C HIS A 192 -15.13 0.52 1.54
N GLU A 193 -15.55 1.57 0.84
CA GLU A 193 -16.90 1.71 0.28
C GLU A 193 -17.23 0.59 -0.71
N ALA A 194 -16.25 0.17 -1.53
CA ALA A 194 -16.39 -0.95 -2.45
C ALA A 194 -16.48 -2.31 -1.75
N GLY A 195 -16.14 -2.40 -0.46
CA GLY A 195 -16.29 -3.59 0.35
C GLY A 195 -15.01 -4.40 0.58
N PHE A 196 -13.82 -3.85 0.33
CA PHE A 196 -12.58 -4.53 0.73
C PHE A 196 -12.53 -4.73 2.24
N ARG A 197 -12.28 -5.97 2.65
CA ARG A 197 -12.20 -6.36 4.06
C ARG A 197 -10.89 -5.95 4.73
N ARG A 198 -9.85 -5.73 3.92
CA ARG A 198 -8.53 -5.28 4.38
C ARG A 198 -8.08 -4.10 3.54
N ILE A 199 -7.58 -3.09 4.22
CA ILE A 199 -7.01 -1.90 3.60
C ILE A 199 -5.59 -1.73 4.14
N GLY A 200 -4.61 -1.75 3.26
CA GLY A 200 -3.20 -1.50 3.57
C GLY A 200 -2.80 -0.09 3.14
N ILE A 201 -2.24 0.66 4.07
CA ILE A 201 -1.64 1.96 3.81
C ILE A 201 -0.15 1.95 4.14
N GLY A 202 0.61 2.88 3.63
CA GLY A 202 2.05 2.95 3.91
C GLY A 202 2.71 4.21 3.38
N ALA A 203 3.94 4.43 3.84
CA ALA A 203 4.86 5.42 3.31
C ALA A 203 6.15 4.72 2.88
N LEU A 204 6.76 5.19 1.79
CA LEU A 204 8.05 4.72 1.30
C LEU A 204 9.16 5.56 1.95
N PHE A 205 9.73 5.04 3.02
CA PHE A 205 10.74 5.76 3.79
C PHE A 205 12.02 5.99 2.97
N GLY A 206 12.43 7.25 2.92
CA GLY A 206 13.57 7.75 2.15
C GLY A 206 13.20 8.81 1.12
N LEU A 207 11.90 9.03 0.85
CA LEU A 207 11.45 10.13 -0.01
C LEU A 207 11.41 11.48 0.72
N TRP A 208 11.24 11.44 2.04
CA TRP A 208 11.27 12.62 2.91
C TRP A 208 11.70 12.24 4.33
N ASP A 209 11.65 13.20 5.28
CA ASP A 209 11.96 12.98 6.68
C ASP A 209 11.09 11.85 7.28
N TRP A 210 11.73 10.83 7.80
CA TRP A 210 11.03 9.61 8.25
C TRP A 210 10.13 9.85 9.46
N ARG A 211 10.45 10.85 10.34
CA ARG A 211 9.61 11.18 11.49
C ARG A 211 8.32 11.84 11.04
N PHE A 212 8.43 12.78 10.09
CA PHE A 212 7.27 13.38 9.47
C PHE A 212 6.38 12.30 8.82
N GLU A 213 6.95 11.40 8.03
CA GLU A 213 6.21 10.33 7.36
C GLU A 213 5.51 9.40 8.37
N ALA A 214 6.19 9.03 9.46
CA ALA A 214 5.60 8.19 10.51
C ALA A 214 4.41 8.87 11.20
N ILE A 215 4.52 10.17 11.51
CA ILE A 215 3.46 10.95 12.14
C ILE A 215 2.28 11.12 11.18
N ALA A 216 2.54 11.44 9.91
CA ALA A 216 1.52 11.63 8.89
C ALA A 216 0.77 10.31 8.60
N LEU A 217 1.50 9.19 8.49
CA LEU A 217 0.91 7.87 8.34
C LEU A 217 0.03 7.48 9.55
N ALA A 218 0.48 7.81 10.77
CA ALA A 218 -0.32 7.60 11.98
C ALA A 218 -1.58 8.47 12.01
N ALA A 219 -1.50 9.72 11.56
CA ALA A 219 -2.67 10.60 11.42
C ALA A 219 -3.68 10.07 10.39
N HIS A 220 -3.18 9.56 9.25
CA HIS A 220 -4.02 8.92 8.25
C HIS A 220 -4.69 7.66 8.80
N LEU A 221 -3.94 6.82 9.52
CA LEU A 221 -4.49 5.64 10.19
C LEU A 221 -5.58 6.01 11.21
N GLU A 222 -5.34 7.04 12.05
CA GLU A 222 -6.33 7.51 13.04
C GLU A 222 -7.63 8.00 12.37
N TYR A 223 -7.52 8.65 11.24
CA TYR A 223 -8.66 9.06 10.44
C TYR A 223 -9.41 7.84 9.86
N LEU A 224 -8.70 6.94 9.19
CA LEU A 224 -9.30 5.75 8.57
C LEU A 224 -9.96 4.81 9.57
N GLN A 225 -9.46 4.73 10.81
CA GLN A 225 -10.10 3.94 11.87
C GLN A 225 -11.53 4.40 12.17
N LYS A 226 -11.83 5.68 11.96
CA LYS A 226 -13.17 6.25 12.18
C LYS A 226 -14.10 5.98 11.00
N ILE A 227 -13.55 6.00 9.78
CA ILE A 227 -14.32 5.89 8.53
C ILE A 227 -14.43 4.43 8.08
N CYS A 228 -13.30 3.72 8.02
CA CYS A 228 -13.20 2.36 7.48
C CYS A 228 -13.46 1.27 8.54
N TRP A 229 -14.47 1.45 9.36
CA TRP A 229 -14.73 0.61 10.55
C TRP A 229 -15.07 -0.86 10.24
N LYS A 230 -15.49 -1.18 9.00
CA LYS A 230 -15.71 -2.56 8.55
C LYS A 230 -14.47 -3.23 8.00
N SER A 231 -13.40 -2.49 7.75
CA SER A 231 -12.16 -3.00 7.17
C SER A 231 -11.08 -3.14 8.21
N GLN A 232 -10.30 -4.20 8.11
CA GLN A 232 -9.06 -4.36 8.89
C GLN A 232 -7.98 -3.50 8.26
N LEU A 233 -7.45 -2.55 9.03
CA LEU A 233 -6.37 -1.68 8.58
C LEU A 233 -5.01 -2.31 8.85
N THR A 234 -4.10 -2.21 7.88
CA THR A 234 -2.70 -2.62 8.00
C THR A 234 -1.78 -1.48 7.60
N VAL A 235 -0.62 -1.40 8.24
CA VAL A 235 0.39 -0.37 7.98
C VAL A 235 1.66 -1.03 7.48
N SER A 236 2.22 -0.51 6.39
CA SER A 236 3.48 -0.94 5.80
C SER A 236 4.50 0.19 5.87
N LEU A 237 5.75 -0.18 6.14
CA LEU A 237 6.88 0.73 6.30
C LEU A 237 8.02 0.32 5.33
N PRO A 238 7.77 0.30 4.00
CA PRO A 238 8.81 0.01 3.03
C PRO A 238 9.89 1.09 3.05
N ARG A 239 11.11 0.71 2.66
CA ARG A 239 12.24 1.62 2.52
C ARG A 239 12.68 1.65 1.07
N LEU A 240 13.13 2.81 0.62
CA LEU A 240 13.78 2.94 -0.68
C LEU A 240 14.94 1.96 -0.82
N ARG A 241 15.06 1.40 -2.01
CA ARG A 241 16.13 0.51 -2.43
C ARG A 241 16.57 0.91 -3.83
N PRO A 242 17.84 0.67 -4.20
CA PRO A 242 18.28 0.80 -5.59
C PRO A 242 17.35 0.03 -6.52
N ALA A 243 16.97 0.65 -7.63
CA ALA A 243 16.09 0.09 -8.65
C ALA A 243 16.62 0.47 -10.03
N ALA A 244 15.96 0.01 -11.10
CA ALA A 244 16.26 0.50 -12.44
C ALA A 244 15.92 1.99 -12.52
N GLY A 245 16.77 2.78 -13.21
CA GLY A 245 16.66 4.23 -13.32
C GLY A 245 17.83 4.94 -12.66
N GLU A 246 17.79 6.26 -12.65
CA GLU A 246 18.89 7.12 -12.18
C GLU A 246 18.76 7.52 -10.69
N TYR A 247 17.70 7.09 -10.02
CA TYR A 247 17.49 7.46 -8.61
C TYR A 247 18.40 6.67 -7.67
N GLU A 248 19.22 7.37 -6.94
CA GLU A 248 20.06 6.84 -5.86
C GLU A 248 19.40 7.21 -4.52
N PRO A 249 18.97 6.25 -3.69
CA PRO A 249 18.35 6.50 -2.40
C PRO A 249 19.32 6.95 -1.32
#